data_7a8ec234f93c3f527c2b26d0789a260d
#
_entry.id   7a8ec234f93c3f527c2b26d0789a260d
#
_cell.length_a   1.000
_cell.length_b   1.000
_cell.length_c   1.000
_cell.angle_alpha   90.00
_cell.angle_beta   90.00
_cell.angle_gamma   90.00
#
_symmetry.space_group_name_H-M   'P 1'
#
loop_
_entity.id
_entity.type
_entity.pdbx_description
1 polymer ?
#
loop_
_entity_poly.entity_id
_entity_poly.type
_entity_poly.pdbx_seq_one_letter_code
_entity_poly.pdbx_strand_id
1 'polypeptide(L)'
;QSPDQELKLNDLEYFERQGVNVLVYSNDFSGGFNDEKNSGIELIHHGVRTAQGGAVRLSNTPEQWDLVPASPIRKVDKENGSIEVGLRYEDYDFDSRVVVTAKGKAVEIAVYLDKPVPEELEGDAGFNLEFLPSQYWNKAYVMDGRYNRFPKYAVSGTITRPNSEKVKQFKGYKTYDDRGTDR
;
A
#
# COMPACT_ATOMS: atom_id res chain seq x y z
N GLN A 1 24.24 -14.37 19.06
CA GLN A 1 24.46 -14.11 17.63
C GLN A 1 23.10 -14.14 16.96
N SER A 2 22.52 -13.00 16.69
CA SER A 2 21.38 -12.93 15.81
C SER A 2 21.91 -13.10 14.39
N PRO A 3 21.60 -14.19 13.68
CA PRO A 3 21.98 -14.26 12.29
C PRO A 3 21.24 -13.14 11.58
N ASP A 4 21.95 -12.45 10.74
CA ASP A 4 21.43 -11.46 9.79
C ASP A 4 20.58 -12.20 8.76
N GLN A 5 19.34 -12.51 9.14
CA GLN A 5 18.46 -13.31 8.32
C GLN A 5 17.93 -12.45 7.19
N GLU A 6 18.20 -12.89 5.99
CA GLU A 6 17.57 -12.34 4.79
C GLU A 6 16.08 -12.64 4.77
N LEU A 7 15.33 -11.73 4.22
CA LEU A 7 13.91 -11.93 3.95
C LEU A 7 13.76 -12.92 2.78
N LYS A 8 13.02 -13.99 2.97
CA LYS A 8 12.85 -15.06 1.97
C LYS A 8 11.38 -15.39 1.76
N LEU A 9 11.05 -15.75 0.55
CA LEU A 9 9.76 -16.33 0.21
C LEU A 9 9.69 -17.75 0.79
N ASN A 10 8.70 -18.01 1.64
CA ASN A 10 8.52 -19.29 2.30
C ASN A 10 7.54 -20.20 1.55
N ASP A 11 7.36 -21.42 2.06
CA ASP A 11 6.45 -22.41 1.42
C ASP A 11 4.96 -22.05 1.52
N LEU A 12 4.61 -21.17 2.46
CA LEU A 12 3.26 -20.62 2.61
C LEU A 12 3.02 -19.39 1.72
N GLU A 13 3.97 -19.09 0.83
CA GLU A 13 3.88 -18.04 -0.18
C GLU A 13 3.75 -16.61 0.39
N TYR A 14 4.50 -16.33 1.44
CA TYR A 14 4.75 -14.98 1.92
C TYR A 14 6.23 -14.79 2.25
N PHE A 15 6.68 -13.53 2.33
CA PHE A 15 8.07 -13.25 2.70
C PHE A 15 8.22 -13.23 4.20
N GLU A 16 9.29 -13.85 4.67
CA GLU A 16 9.55 -14.04 6.09
C GLU A 16 11.01 -13.87 6.45
N ARG A 17 11.27 -13.21 7.56
CA ARG A 17 12.44 -13.32 8.39
C ARG A 17 12.04 -13.11 9.85
N GLN A 18 12.93 -13.36 10.79
CA GLN A 18 12.59 -13.19 12.20
C GLN A 18 12.04 -11.80 12.50
N GLY A 19 10.81 -11.75 12.98
CA GLY A 19 10.09 -10.54 13.36
C GLY A 19 9.56 -9.71 12.20
N VAL A 20 9.66 -10.16 10.94
CA VAL A 20 9.11 -9.45 9.78
C VAL A 20 8.44 -10.42 8.84
N ASN A 21 7.20 -10.09 8.45
CA ASN A 21 6.48 -10.78 7.39
C ASN A 21 5.97 -9.75 6.37
N VAL A 22 6.00 -10.14 5.11
CA VAL A 22 5.37 -9.36 4.03
C VAL A 22 4.43 -10.28 3.27
N LEU A 23 3.16 -9.94 3.29
CA LEU A 23 2.11 -10.66 2.62
C LEU A 23 1.70 -9.91 1.36
N VAL A 24 1.43 -10.68 0.29
CA VAL A 24 1.01 -10.13 -1.01
C VAL A 24 -0.24 -10.88 -1.45
N TYR A 25 -1.35 -10.16 -1.56
CA TYR A 25 -2.67 -10.72 -1.80
C TYR A 25 -3.20 -10.45 -3.20
N SER A 26 -4.10 -11.33 -3.63
CA SER A 26 -5.10 -11.09 -4.67
C SER A 26 -6.50 -11.05 -4.07
N ASN A 27 -7.49 -10.59 -4.84
CA ASN A 27 -8.89 -10.54 -4.39
C ASN A 27 -9.57 -11.93 -4.34
N ASP A 28 -8.95 -12.95 -4.89
CA ASP A 28 -9.52 -14.31 -4.94
C ASP A 28 -9.42 -15.07 -3.60
N PHE A 29 -9.01 -14.40 -2.57
CA PHE A 29 -8.95 -15.03 -1.26
C PHE A 29 -10.35 -15.33 -0.73
N SER A 30 -10.71 -16.61 -0.63
CA SER A 30 -12.02 -17.10 -0.19
C SER A 30 -12.20 -17.10 1.33
N GLY A 31 -12.06 -15.99 1.98
CA GLY A 31 -12.32 -15.88 3.44
C GLY A 31 -13.55 -15.03 3.76
N GLY A 32 -14.00 -15.02 5.00
CA GLY A 32 -15.32 -14.60 5.43
C GLY A 32 -15.78 -13.15 5.23
N PHE A 33 -14.90 -12.18 4.97
CA PHE A 33 -15.29 -10.77 4.85
C PHE A 33 -14.81 -10.19 3.54
N ASN A 34 -15.71 -9.89 2.61
CA ASN A 34 -15.36 -9.37 1.28
C ASN A 34 -14.70 -8.00 1.33
N ASP A 35 -15.07 -7.17 2.28
CA ASP A 35 -14.65 -5.78 2.34
C ASP A 35 -13.17 -5.59 2.74
N GLU A 36 -12.55 -6.61 3.31
CA GLU A 36 -11.14 -6.58 3.72
C GLU A 36 -10.18 -7.22 2.71
N LYS A 37 -10.70 -7.69 1.59
CA LYS A 37 -9.97 -8.53 0.61
C LYS A 37 -9.49 -7.77 -0.61
N ASN A 38 -9.06 -6.58 -0.39
CA ASN A 38 -8.41 -5.85 -1.43
C ASN A 38 -7.04 -6.48 -1.72
N SER A 39 -6.76 -6.66 -3.01
CA SER A 39 -5.40 -6.94 -3.44
C SER A 39 -4.46 -5.94 -2.79
N GLY A 40 -3.32 -6.39 -2.32
CA GLY A 40 -2.42 -5.48 -1.67
C GLY A 40 -1.24 -6.15 -0.99
N ILE A 41 -0.49 -5.31 -0.34
CA ILE A 41 0.69 -5.69 0.42
C ILE A 41 0.45 -5.33 1.88
N GLU A 42 0.72 -6.27 2.77
CA GLU A 42 0.78 -6.01 4.20
C GLU A 42 2.20 -6.17 4.73
N LEU A 43 2.64 -5.20 5.53
CA LEU A 43 3.88 -5.27 6.28
C LEU A 43 3.56 -5.57 7.74
N ILE A 44 4.10 -6.68 8.25
CA ILE A 44 3.92 -7.11 9.63
C ILE A 44 5.27 -7.08 10.32
N HIS A 45 5.35 -6.42 11.46
CA HIS A 45 6.55 -6.31 12.24
C HIS A 45 6.28 -6.74 13.69
N HIS A 46 6.96 -7.79 14.15
CA HIS A 46 6.74 -8.42 15.46
C HIS A 46 5.26 -8.75 15.73
N GLY A 47 4.59 -9.32 14.73
CA GLY A 47 3.18 -9.73 14.82
C GLY A 47 2.17 -8.58 14.73
N VAL A 48 2.62 -7.34 14.50
CA VAL A 48 1.76 -6.16 14.34
C VAL A 48 1.76 -5.71 12.88
N ARG A 49 0.58 -5.59 12.27
CA ARG A 49 0.44 -4.97 10.95
C ARG A 49 0.81 -3.50 11.04
N THR A 50 1.81 -3.10 10.27
CA THR A 50 2.36 -1.74 10.30
C THR A 50 2.06 -0.94 9.04
N ALA A 51 1.86 -1.62 7.91
CA ALA A 51 1.40 -1.00 6.68
C ALA A 51 0.48 -1.96 5.91
N GLN A 52 -0.35 -1.40 5.05
CA GLN A 52 -1.34 -2.12 4.27
C GLN A 52 -1.63 -1.43 2.93
N GLY A 53 -2.40 -2.07 2.08
CA GLY A 53 -3.03 -1.47 0.91
C GLY A 53 -2.22 -1.56 -0.37
N GLY A 54 -0.97 -1.86 -0.41
CA GLY A 54 -0.04 -1.86 -1.55
C GLY A 54 -0.61 -2.20 -2.93
N ALA A 55 -1.35 -1.28 -3.53
CA ALA A 55 -2.00 -1.42 -4.84
C ALA A 55 -1.96 -0.10 -5.62
N VAL A 56 -2.17 -0.17 -6.93
CA VAL A 56 -2.41 1.04 -7.73
C VAL A 56 -3.84 1.50 -7.48
N ARG A 57 -4.00 2.74 -7.02
CA ARG A 57 -5.29 3.38 -6.76
C ARG A 57 -5.52 4.52 -7.75
N LEU A 58 -6.79 4.85 -7.98
CA LEU A 58 -7.19 5.86 -8.98
C LEU A 58 -7.34 7.27 -8.39
N SER A 59 -7.04 7.43 -7.12
CA SER A 59 -7.06 8.70 -6.43
C SER A 59 -5.74 8.93 -5.71
N ASN A 60 -5.23 10.15 -5.74
CA ASN A 60 -4.02 10.52 -5.01
C ASN A 60 -4.22 10.56 -3.48
N THR A 61 -5.46 10.52 -3.03
CA THR A 61 -5.88 10.40 -1.62
C THR A 61 -6.99 9.36 -1.52
N PRO A 62 -6.67 8.05 -1.65
CA PRO A 62 -7.68 7.00 -1.64
C PRO A 62 -8.49 7.00 -0.35
N GLU A 63 -9.81 6.87 -0.52
CA GLU A 63 -10.76 6.77 0.59
C GLU A 63 -11.36 5.37 0.70
N GLN A 64 -12.01 5.09 1.79
CA GLN A 64 -12.60 3.77 2.10
C GLN A 64 -13.56 3.26 1.01
N TRP A 65 -14.27 4.18 0.36
CA TRP A 65 -15.32 3.86 -0.63
C TRP A 65 -14.87 4.04 -2.08
N ASP A 66 -13.59 4.35 -2.31
CA ASP A 66 -13.06 4.44 -3.66
C ASP A 66 -12.98 3.07 -4.30
N LEU A 67 -13.12 3.05 -5.64
CA LEU A 67 -12.97 1.83 -6.41
C LEU A 67 -11.65 1.14 -6.10
N VAL A 68 -11.74 -0.16 -5.93
CA VAL A 68 -10.59 -1.03 -5.77
C VAL A 68 -10.40 -1.86 -7.04
N PRO A 69 -9.16 -2.19 -7.40
CA PRO A 69 -8.91 -3.00 -8.59
C PRO A 69 -9.40 -4.43 -8.39
N ALA A 70 -9.93 -5.04 -9.43
CA ALA A 70 -10.00 -6.49 -9.50
C ALA A 70 -8.59 -7.06 -9.57
N SER A 71 -8.38 -8.20 -8.93
CA SER A 71 -7.08 -8.86 -8.88
C SER A 71 -7.22 -10.37 -9.08
N PRO A 72 -7.52 -10.80 -10.33
CA PRO A 72 -7.77 -12.20 -10.63
C PRO A 72 -6.48 -13.04 -10.73
N ILE A 73 -5.32 -12.39 -10.78
CA ILE A 73 -4.04 -13.05 -11.05
C ILE A 73 -3.09 -12.83 -9.90
N ARG A 74 -2.61 -13.94 -9.33
CA ARG A 74 -1.48 -13.96 -8.40
C ARG A 74 -0.54 -15.08 -8.84
N LYS A 75 0.73 -14.74 -9.07
CA LYS A 75 1.78 -15.68 -9.46
C LYS A 75 2.90 -15.65 -8.45
N VAL A 76 3.34 -16.83 -8.05
CA VAL A 76 4.46 -17.01 -7.13
C VAL A 76 5.62 -17.63 -7.89
N ASP A 77 6.73 -16.95 -7.89
CA ASP A 77 8.00 -17.43 -8.45
C ASP A 77 8.98 -17.72 -7.31
N LYS A 78 9.04 -18.99 -6.93
CA LYS A 78 9.91 -19.44 -5.85
C LYS A 78 11.40 -19.41 -6.24
N GLU A 79 11.70 -19.53 -7.51
CA GLU A 79 13.09 -19.53 -8.01
C GLU A 79 13.69 -18.13 -7.90
N ASN A 80 12.95 -17.12 -8.32
CA ASN A 80 13.38 -15.72 -8.23
C ASN A 80 12.98 -15.01 -6.92
N GLY A 81 12.25 -15.69 -6.05
CA GLY A 81 11.81 -15.16 -4.77
C GLY A 81 10.88 -13.95 -4.94
N SER A 82 9.87 -14.07 -5.83
CA SER A 82 8.93 -12.98 -6.12
C SER A 82 7.48 -13.43 -6.13
N ILE A 83 6.59 -12.47 -5.89
CA ILE A 83 5.14 -12.60 -6.04
C ILE A 83 4.64 -11.46 -6.93
N GLU A 84 3.91 -11.80 -7.99
CA GLU A 84 3.25 -10.86 -8.89
C GLU A 84 1.74 -10.89 -8.67
N VAL A 85 1.14 -9.71 -8.61
CA VAL A 85 -0.31 -9.53 -8.56
C VAL A 85 -0.73 -8.62 -9.71
N GLY A 86 -1.63 -9.10 -10.56
CA GLY A 86 -2.28 -8.32 -11.61
C GLY A 86 -3.47 -7.54 -11.03
N LEU A 87 -3.58 -6.28 -11.38
CA LEU A 87 -4.62 -5.36 -10.94
C LEU A 87 -5.35 -4.82 -12.16
N ARG A 88 -6.69 -4.84 -12.15
CA ARG A 88 -7.50 -4.36 -13.25
C ARG A 88 -8.63 -3.46 -12.77
N TYR A 89 -8.78 -2.33 -13.44
CA TYR A 89 -9.93 -1.46 -13.36
C TYR A 89 -10.72 -1.55 -14.67
N GLU A 90 -11.81 -2.31 -14.67
CA GLU A 90 -12.58 -2.61 -15.88
C GLU A 90 -13.19 -1.36 -16.52
N ASP A 91 -13.71 -0.45 -15.70
CA ASP A 91 -14.35 0.80 -16.17
C ASP A 91 -13.39 1.71 -16.94
N TYR A 92 -12.10 1.54 -16.77
CA TYR A 92 -11.05 2.35 -17.39
C TYR A 92 -10.21 1.55 -18.40
N ASP A 93 -10.50 0.25 -18.61
CA ASP A 93 -9.62 -0.66 -19.36
C ASP A 93 -8.13 -0.51 -18.96
N PHE A 94 -7.91 -0.34 -17.66
CA PHE A 94 -6.61 -0.04 -17.10
C PHE A 94 -6.07 -1.22 -16.29
N ASP A 95 -4.95 -1.75 -16.75
CA ASP A 95 -4.24 -2.86 -16.16
C ASP A 95 -2.89 -2.41 -15.59
N SER A 96 -2.54 -2.96 -14.44
CA SER A 96 -1.21 -2.81 -13.85
C SER A 96 -0.78 -4.10 -13.17
N ARG A 97 0.51 -4.22 -12.89
CA ARG A 97 1.06 -5.36 -12.14
C ARG A 97 1.95 -4.84 -11.02
N VAL A 98 1.79 -5.42 -9.86
CA VAL A 98 2.67 -5.19 -8.73
C VAL A 98 3.50 -6.43 -8.52
N VAL A 99 4.82 -6.29 -8.54
CA VAL A 99 5.78 -7.38 -8.30
C VAL A 99 6.56 -7.08 -7.03
N VAL A 100 6.51 -8.02 -6.11
CA VAL A 100 7.26 -7.95 -4.85
C VAL A 100 8.35 -8.99 -4.88
N THR A 101 9.60 -8.55 -4.68
CA THR A 101 10.78 -9.43 -4.74
C THR A 101 11.61 -9.27 -3.48
N ALA A 102 12.07 -10.38 -2.93
CA ALA A 102 13.00 -10.37 -1.80
C ALA A 102 14.36 -9.79 -2.20
N LYS A 103 14.88 -8.85 -1.42
CA LYS A 103 16.19 -8.19 -1.62
C LYS A 103 16.93 -8.06 -0.30
N GLY A 104 17.69 -9.08 0.05
CA GLY A 104 18.40 -9.12 1.32
C GLY A 104 17.45 -9.02 2.51
N LYS A 105 17.51 -7.94 3.28
CA LYS A 105 16.64 -7.72 4.46
C LYS A 105 15.34 -7.03 4.17
N ALA A 106 15.04 -6.71 2.92
CA ALA A 106 13.89 -5.93 2.48
C ALA A 106 13.17 -6.62 1.32
N VAL A 107 12.04 -6.07 0.93
CA VAL A 107 11.41 -6.33 -0.36
C VAL A 107 11.53 -5.12 -1.26
N GLU A 108 11.69 -5.39 -2.54
CA GLU A 108 11.51 -4.43 -3.61
C GLU A 108 10.07 -4.56 -4.11
N ILE A 109 9.38 -3.43 -4.25
CA ILE A 109 8.05 -3.36 -4.83
C ILE A 109 8.16 -2.60 -6.13
N ALA A 110 7.85 -3.27 -7.24
CA ALA A 110 7.87 -2.67 -8.57
C ALA A 110 6.45 -2.67 -9.15
N VAL A 111 6.09 -1.56 -9.79
CA VAL A 111 4.81 -1.41 -10.49
C VAL A 111 5.07 -1.34 -11.99
N TYR A 112 4.35 -2.16 -12.73
CA TYR A 112 4.44 -2.22 -14.19
C TYR A 112 3.09 -1.85 -14.79
N LEU A 113 3.13 -0.99 -15.78
CA LEU A 113 1.98 -0.57 -16.57
C LEU A 113 2.16 -1.11 -17.99
N ASP A 114 1.20 -1.87 -18.48
CA ASP A 114 1.24 -2.41 -19.84
C ASP A 114 0.83 -1.37 -20.88
N LYS A 115 0.10 -0.34 -20.46
CA LYS A 115 -0.31 0.83 -21.24
C LYS A 115 -0.06 2.10 -20.41
N PRO A 116 0.07 3.26 -21.04
CA PRO A 116 0.06 4.54 -20.31
C PRO A 116 -1.19 4.68 -19.43
N VAL A 117 -1.07 5.43 -18.37
CA VAL A 117 -2.23 5.81 -17.57
C VAL A 117 -3.23 6.55 -18.46
N PRO A 118 -4.55 6.21 -18.42
CA PRO A 118 -5.57 6.96 -19.12
C PRO A 118 -5.51 8.46 -18.81
N GLU A 119 -5.71 9.31 -19.82
CA GLU A 119 -5.59 10.77 -19.68
C GLU A 119 -6.46 11.33 -18.53
N GLU A 120 -7.64 10.76 -18.33
CA GLU A 120 -8.58 11.13 -17.27
C GLU A 120 -8.08 10.79 -15.85
N LEU A 121 -7.08 9.92 -15.74
CA LEU A 121 -6.49 9.47 -14.46
C LEU A 121 -5.09 10.04 -14.24
N GLU A 122 -4.57 10.85 -15.16
CA GLU A 122 -3.25 11.45 -15.03
C GLU A 122 -3.19 12.39 -13.82
N GLY A 123 -2.17 12.16 -12.99
CA GLY A 123 -1.97 12.91 -11.75
C GLY A 123 -2.78 12.39 -10.55
N ASP A 124 -3.72 11.48 -10.76
CA ASP A 124 -4.51 10.87 -9.69
C ASP A 124 -4.16 9.39 -9.47
N ALA A 125 -3.97 8.62 -10.55
CA ALA A 125 -3.58 7.22 -10.41
C ALA A 125 -2.14 7.05 -9.92
N GLY A 126 -1.95 6.15 -8.96
CA GLY A 126 -0.61 5.85 -8.43
C GLY A 126 -0.58 4.68 -7.46
N PHE A 127 0.62 4.21 -7.19
CA PHE A 127 0.82 3.19 -6.17
C PHE A 127 0.60 3.80 -4.79
N ASN A 128 -0.25 3.15 -4.01
CA ASN A 128 -0.56 3.55 -2.65
C ASN A 128 -0.18 2.44 -1.67
N LEU A 129 0.52 2.81 -0.62
CA LEU A 129 0.83 1.96 0.52
C LEU A 129 0.60 2.78 1.79
N GLU A 130 -0.31 2.32 2.62
CA GLU A 130 -0.73 3.03 3.83
C GLU A 130 0.11 2.59 5.03
N PHE A 131 0.88 3.52 5.58
CA PHE A 131 1.61 3.32 6.80
C PHE A 131 0.75 3.73 8.00
N LEU A 132 0.54 2.82 8.94
CA LEU A 132 -0.32 3.07 10.09
C LEU A 132 0.31 4.11 11.03
N PRO A 133 -0.37 5.24 11.30
CA PRO A 133 0.18 6.34 12.09
C PRO A 133 0.67 5.92 13.47
N SER A 134 -0.06 5.00 14.13
CA SER A 134 0.31 4.46 15.43
C SER A 134 1.70 3.79 15.46
N GLN A 135 2.18 3.34 14.30
CA GLN A 135 3.45 2.64 14.16
C GLN A 135 4.57 3.51 13.58
N TYR A 136 4.20 4.52 12.78
CA TYR A 136 5.18 5.29 12.00
C TYR A 136 5.30 6.77 12.36
N TRP A 137 4.35 7.34 13.11
CA TRP A 137 4.42 8.75 13.47
C TRP A 137 5.79 9.13 14.05
N ASN A 138 6.31 10.29 13.63
CA ASN A 138 7.63 10.79 13.99
C ASN A 138 8.83 9.91 13.59
N LYS A 139 8.62 8.77 12.93
CA LYS A 139 9.71 7.97 12.37
C LYS A 139 10.21 8.58 11.06
N ALA A 140 11.49 8.38 10.78
CA ALA A 140 12.09 8.83 9.54
C ALA A 140 11.81 7.86 8.39
N TYR A 141 11.69 8.42 7.18
CA TYR A 141 11.71 7.66 5.94
C TYR A 141 12.53 8.40 4.89
N VAL A 142 12.92 7.69 3.84
CA VAL A 142 13.63 8.26 2.69
C VAL A 142 12.73 8.15 1.47
N MET A 143 12.55 9.26 0.76
CA MET A 143 11.84 9.32 -0.50
C MET A 143 12.64 10.18 -1.47
N ASP A 144 12.91 9.65 -2.68
CA ASP A 144 13.74 10.30 -3.69
C ASP A 144 15.12 10.77 -3.17
N GLY A 145 15.75 9.92 -2.33
CA GLY A 145 17.04 10.23 -1.71
C GLY A 145 17.00 11.28 -0.59
N ARG A 146 15.81 11.77 -0.22
CA ARG A 146 15.63 12.78 0.83
C ARG A 146 15.07 12.17 2.09
N TYR A 147 15.62 12.60 3.22
CA TYR A 147 15.08 12.26 4.53
C TYR A 147 13.83 13.07 4.84
N ASN A 148 12.78 12.37 5.28
CA ASN A 148 11.53 12.95 5.72
C ASN A 148 11.11 12.30 7.04
N ARG A 149 10.08 12.85 7.69
CA ARG A 149 9.44 12.26 8.87
C ARG A 149 7.95 12.10 8.64
N PHE A 150 7.44 10.97 9.05
CA PHE A 150 5.99 10.80 9.14
C PHE A 150 5.42 11.81 10.13
N PRO A 151 4.40 12.59 9.75
CA PRO A 151 3.77 13.53 10.67
C PRO A 151 3.04 12.78 11.78
N LYS A 152 2.96 13.41 12.95
CA LYS A 152 2.15 12.86 14.05
C LYS A 152 0.67 12.87 13.69
N TYR A 153 0.24 13.87 12.93
CA TYR A 153 -1.13 14.04 12.45
C TYR A 153 -1.13 14.40 10.98
N ALA A 154 -2.19 14.06 10.28
CA ALA A 154 -2.38 14.54 8.92
C ALA A 154 -2.45 16.07 8.90
N VAL A 155 -1.61 16.71 8.10
CA VAL A 155 -1.50 18.19 8.06
C VAL A 155 -2.46 18.84 7.07
N SER A 156 -2.88 18.11 6.04
CA SER A 156 -3.91 18.55 5.10
C SER A 156 -4.40 17.35 4.30
N GLY A 157 -5.65 17.36 3.93
CA GLY A 157 -6.25 16.38 3.05
C GLY A 157 -7.12 17.04 1.99
N THR A 158 -7.21 16.39 0.85
CA THR A 158 -8.18 16.72 -0.19
C THR A 158 -9.02 15.47 -0.40
N ILE A 159 -10.32 15.60 -0.38
CA ILE A 159 -11.22 14.53 -0.82
C ILE A 159 -11.79 14.87 -2.19
N THR A 160 -12.01 13.84 -2.98
CA THR A 160 -12.77 13.94 -4.22
C THR A 160 -14.21 13.53 -3.93
N ARG A 161 -15.15 14.42 -4.19
CA ARG A 161 -16.57 14.11 -4.07
C ARG A 161 -17.04 13.26 -5.26
N PRO A 162 -18.18 12.58 -5.14
CA PRO A 162 -18.74 11.76 -6.23
C PRO A 162 -18.93 12.49 -7.55
N ASN A 163 -19.02 13.83 -7.55
CA ASN A 163 -19.10 14.67 -8.74
C ASN A 163 -17.72 15.10 -9.27
N SER A 164 -16.65 14.45 -8.86
CA SER A 164 -15.25 14.80 -9.20
C SER A 164 -14.80 16.17 -8.70
N GLU A 165 -15.54 16.80 -7.80
CA GLU A 165 -15.13 18.04 -7.18
C GLU A 165 -14.08 17.78 -6.11
N LYS A 166 -12.84 18.20 -6.35
CA LYS A 166 -11.76 18.15 -5.35
C LYS A 166 -11.97 19.26 -4.32
N VAL A 167 -12.33 18.87 -3.12
CA VAL A 167 -12.53 19.82 -2.02
C VAL A 167 -11.42 19.64 -1.01
N LYS A 168 -10.73 20.73 -0.69
CA LYS A 168 -9.79 20.74 0.43
C LYS A 168 -10.58 20.60 1.72
N GLN A 169 -10.57 19.39 2.28
CA GLN A 169 -11.38 19.06 3.45
C GLN A 169 -10.78 19.62 4.73
N PHE A 170 -9.45 19.75 4.80
CA PHE A 170 -8.78 20.23 5.98
C PHE A 170 -7.85 21.37 5.64
N LYS A 171 -8.06 22.53 6.23
CA LYS A 171 -7.00 23.53 6.41
C LYS A 171 -6.15 23.12 7.63
N GLY A 172 -5.37 22.07 7.48
CA GLY A 172 -4.78 21.45 8.63
C GLY A 172 -5.84 20.63 9.38
N TYR A 173 -5.44 19.48 9.83
CA TYR A 173 -6.20 18.75 10.82
C TYR A 173 -6.42 19.70 11.98
N LYS A 174 -7.61 19.75 12.53
CA LYS A 174 -7.76 20.26 13.88
C LYS A 174 -6.84 19.41 14.73
N THR A 175 -5.71 19.95 15.10
CA THR A 175 -4.76 19.25 15.95
C THR A 175 -5.37 19.21 17.33
N TYR A 176 -5.83 18.05 17.72
CA TYR A 176 -6.02 17.78 19.12
C TYR A 176 -4.65 17.73 19.77
N ASP A 177 -4.50 18.38 20.91
CA ASP A 177 -3.33 18.15 21.75
C ASP A 177 -3.37 16.70 22.29
N ASP A 178 -2.34 16.29 22.98
CA ASP A 178 -2.26 14.93 23.54
C ASP A 178 -3.38 14.61 24.55
N ARG A 179 -4.19 15.59 24.92
CA ARG A 179 -5.36 15.47 25.81
C ARG A 179 -6.68 15.43 25.04
N GLY A 180 -6.64 15.48 23.70
CA GLY A 180 -7.82 15.48 22.88
C GLY A 180 -8.55 16.81 22.78
N THR A 181 -7.92 17.91 23.20
CA THR A 181 -8.50 19.25 23.09
C THR A 181 -8.15 19.89 21.74
N ASP A 182 -9.13 20.56 21.14
CA ASP A 182 -8.93 21.39 19.94
C ASP A 182 -7.90 22.49 20.21
N ARG A 183 -6.96 22.67 19.33
CA ARG A 183 -6.04 23.80 19.29
C ARG A 183 -6.32 24.66 18.06
#